data_14b364768f2d3848e1c578210bb4bb11
#
_entry.id   14b364768f2d3848e1c578210bb4bb11
#
_cell.length_a   1.000
_cell.length_b   1.000
_cell.length_c   1.000
_cell.angle_alpha   90.00
_cell.angle_beta   90.00
_cell.angle_gamma   90.00
#
_symmetry.space_group_name_H-M   'P 1'
#
loop_
_entity.id
_entity.type
_entity.pdbx_description
1 polymer ?
#
loop_
_entity_poly.entity_id
_entity_poly.type
_entity_poly.pdbx_seq_one_letter_code
_entity_poly.pdbx_strand_id
1 'polypeptide(L)'
;MSTALERLEEGLFQGSRTMGPPWGPVLRLLRYPVAVVRDWLQGEIAVRAMSLAYTTLLSLVPLMVFSFAILKGIGARADLHFVLHQFFRPLGVASNQLTESLLEFVGNMRGDVLGSLGLIFLTYTVITTIQKVETSFNFVWRVQHARNFARRFTEYLSVMIAGPILLAVALGLLGSALHSPTARWLDSIAPLAWVLTGIAGVLPYVIVSVVFVFMYMFIPNIRVEARAALIGGVTAGVVWALVGKIFTSILVSSSTLVAVYSGFAIVLSTLIWVYLSWLILLLGATLAFYVQFPQYLPHGHTTLALDANAYESIGVSVMYLVGRDYQSGTVHWNAARLADTLDVPGAALAPVIAGLEQATLLVATEREYFVPGRDPHGIKLSDIIEALRRPQHARTILLGHAIPQARELIARIDATVHRDLG
;
A
#
# COMPACT_ATOMS: atom_id res chain seq x y z
N MET A 1 -3.06 -26.46 4.12
CA MET A 1 -1.92 -25.52 4.06
C MET A 1 -2.02 -24.45 5.14
N SER A 2 -3.21 -24.02 5.57
CA SER A 2 -3.44 -23.08 6.68
C SER A 2 -2.89 -23.56 8.03
N THR A 3 -3.16 -24.79 8.41
CA THR A 3 -2.75 -25.38 9.72
C THR A 3 -1.25 -25.50 9.94
N ALA A 4 -0.44 -25.65 8.88
CA ALA A 4 1.02 -25.69 9.01
C ALA A 4 1.62 -24.29 9.24
N LEU A 5 1.06 -23.28 8.56
CA LEU A 5 1.45 -21.88 8.77
C LEU A 5 1.03 -21.37 10.14
N GLU A 6 -0.16 -21.70 10.61
CA GLU A 6 -0.65 -21.35 11.96
C GLU A 6 0.28 -21.92 13.05
N ARG A 7 0.70 -23.18 12.94
CA ARG A 7 1.67 -23.80 13.85
C ARG A 7 3.06 -23.15 13.81
N LEU A 8 3.53 -22.76 12.61
CA LEU A 8 4.79 -22.04 12.45
C LEU A 8 4.70 -20.62 13.05
N GLU A 9 3.57 -19.96 12.87
CA GLU A 9 3.32 -18.65 13.48
C GLU A 9 3.29 -18.74 15.01
N GLU A 10 2.49 -19.63 15.58
CA GLU A 10 2.46 -19.84 17.03
C GLU A 10 3.85 -20.15 17.59
N GLY A 11 4.59 -21.03 16.93
CA GLY A 11 5.98 -21.37 17.33
C GLY A 11 6.94 -20.18 17.24
N LEU A 12 6.84 -19.36 16.20
CA LEU A 12 7.69 -18.18 16.02
C LEU A 12 7.31 -17.04 16.98
N PHE A 13 6.02 -16.82 17.22
CA PHE A 13 5.57 -15.73 18.10
C PHE A 13 5.76 -16.06 19.59
N GLN A 14 5.55 -17.31 19.99
CA GLN A 14 5.80 -17.77 21.36
C GLN A 14 7.30 -18.03 21.62
N GLY A 15 7.98 -18.75 20.72
CA GLY A 15 9.39 -19.10 20.86
C GLY A 15 10.35 -17.92 20.91
N SER A 16 10.04 -16.81 20.24
CA SER A 16 10.91 -15.63 20.24
C SER A 16 10.84 -14.80 21.53
N ARG A 17 9.81 -14.99 22.35
CA ARG A 17 9.71 -14.39 23.71
C ARG A 17 10.51 -15.18 24.74
N THR A 18 10.70 -16.47 24.52
CA THR A 18 11.29 -17.41 25.49
C THR A 18 12.73 -17.79 25.18
N MET A 19 13.19 -17.69 23.92
CA MET A 19 14.56 -18.05 23.53
C MET A 19 15.52 -16.88 23.64
N GLY A 20 16.62 -17.10 24.40
CA GLY A 20 17.73 -16.17 24.54
C GLY A 20 18.62 -16.08 23.28
N PRO A 21 19.66 -15.18 23.27
CA PRO A 21 20.61 -15.10 22.16
C PRO A 21 21.37 -16.43 21.96
N PRO A 22 21.73 -16.82 20.69
CA PRO A 22 21.69 -16.02 19.48
C PRO A 22 20.38 -16.10 18.65
N TRP A 23 19.46 -17.00 18.96
CA TRP A 23 18.31 -17.34 18.12
C TRP A 23 17.15 -16.32 18.22
N GLY A 24 16.98 -15.63 19.34
CA GLY A 24 15.93 -14.66 19.55
C GLY A 24 15.86 -13.52 18.53
N PRO A 25 16.99 -12.87 18.13
CA PRO A 25 16.99 -11.83 17.09
C PRO A 25 16.64 -12.37 15.70
N VAL A 26 17.12 -13.57 15.36
CA VAL A 26 16.84 -14.22 14.05
C VAL A 26 15.36 -14.57 13.94
N LEU A 27 14.77 -15.15 14.98
CA LEU A 27 13.34 -15.47 15.04
C LEU A 27 12.48 -14.21 14.95
N ARG A 28 12.91 -13.11 15.57
CA ARG A 28 12.22 -11.81 15.45
C ARG A 28 12.24 -11.28 14.02
N LEU A 29 13.34 -11.43 13.30
CA LEU A 29 13.44 -11.00 11.90
C LEU A 29 12.57 -11.87 10.97
N LEU A 30 12.50 -13.18 11.22
CA LEU A 30 11.70 -14.11 10.41
C LEU A 30 10.19 -13.89 10.54
N ARG A 31 9.72 -13.21 11.56
CA ARG A 31 8.30 -12.86 11.71
C ARG A 31 7.78 -11.98 10.59
N TYR A 32 8.60 -11.05 10.07
CA TYR A 32 8.20 -10.13 9.02
C TYR A 32 7.84 -10.83 7.71
N PRO A 33 8.72 -11.65 7.10
CA PRO A 33 8.37 -12.38 5.89
C PRO A 33 7.22 -13.37 6.09
N VAL A 34 7.13 -14.02 7.25
CA VAL A 34 6.02 -14.94 7.56
C VAL A 34 4.69 -14.18 7.59
N ALA A 35 4.63 -13.01 8.23
CA ALA A 35 3.43 -12.18 8.25
C ALA A 35 3.04 -11.69 6.83
N VAL A 36 4.02 -11.28 6.01
CA VAL A 36 3.78 -10.87 4.62
C VAL A 36 3.23 -12.03 3.78
N VAL A 37 3.80 -13.23 3.92
CA VAL A 37 3.31 -14.43 3.22
C VAL A 37 1.91 -14.80 3.68
N ARG A 38 1.62 -14.73 4.98
CA ARG A 38 0.27 -14.95 5.52
C ARG A 38 -0.76 -14.03 4.86
N ASP A 39 -0.48 -12.71 4.86
CA ASP A 39 -1.40 -11.72 4.28
C ASP A 39 -1.60 -11.92 2.77
N TRP A 40 -0.55 -12.35 2.07
CA TRP A 40 -0.67 -12.75 0.67
C TRP A 40 -1.59 -13.95 0.47
N LEU A 41 -1.47 -14.98 1.32
CA LEU A 41 -2.28 -16.20 1.26
C LEU A 41 -3.75 -15.98 1.62
N GLN A 42 -4.09 -14.90 2.35
CA GLN A 42 -5.47 -14.46 2.56
C GLN A 42 -6.15 -13.99 1.27
N GLY A 43 -5.37 -13.71 0.21
CA GLY A 43 -5.85 -13.47 -1.15
C GLY A 43 -6.22 -12.03 -1.47
N GLU A 44 -6.50 -11.17 -0.51
CA GLU A 44 -6.95 -9.79 -0.78
C GLU A 44 -5.88 -8.95 -1.49
N ILE A 45 -4.60 -9.10 -1.13
CA ILE A 45 -3.49 -8.42 -1.80
C ILE A 45 -3.37 -8.87 -3.26
N ALA A 46 -3.54 -10.17 -3.52
CA ALA A 46 -3.48 -10.74 -4.86
C ALA A 46 -4.62 -10.20 -5.76
N VAL A 47 -5.85 -10.13 -5.24
CA VAL A 47 -7.00 -9.57 -5.96
C VAL A 47 -6.78 -8.09 -6.30
N ARG A 48 -6.22 -7.31 -5.37
CA ARG A 48 -5.88 -5.90 -5.61
C ARG A 48 -4.79 -5.76 -6.66
N ALA A 49 -3.75 -6.59 -6.61
CA ALA A 49 -2.70 -6.63 -7.61
C ALA A 49 -3.24 -6.96 -9.01
N MET A 50 -4.18 -7.92 -9.13
CA MET A 50 -4.86 -8.24 -10.40
C MET A 50 -5.66 -7.04 -10.92
N SER A 51 -6.44 -6.40 -10.05
CA SER A 51 -7.23 -5.21 -10.41
C SER A 51 -6.34 -4.06 -10.90
N LEU A 52 -5.20 -3.84 -10.24
CA LEU A 52 -4.22 -2.82 -10.63
C LEU A 52 -3.54 -3.19 -11.94
N ALA A 53 -3.16 -4.45 -12.15
CA ALA A 53 -2.55 -4.91 -13.39
C ALA A 53 -3.47 -4.69 -14.59
N TYR A 54 -4.73 -5.11 -14.48
CA TYR A 54 -5.73 -4.87 -15.53
C TYR A 54 -5.91 -3.38 -15.83
N THR A 55 -6.06 -2.56 -14.78
CA THR A 55 -6.26 -1.12 -14.94
C THR A 55 -5.02 -0.45 -15.54
N THR A 56 -3.82 -0.86 -15.14
CA THR A 56 -2.55 -0.35 -15.68
C THR A 56 -2.43 -0.63 -17.17
N LEU A 57 -2.75 -1.85 -17.61
CA LEU A 57 -2.72 -2.17 -19.05
C LEU A 57 -3.73 -1.35 -19.84
N LEU A 58 -4.94 -1.18 -19.30
CA LEU A 58 -5.98 -0.38 -19.95
C LEU A 58 -5.60 1.11 -20.02
N SER A 59 -4.94 1.62 -18.99
CA SER A 59 -4.53 3.03 -18.89
C SER A 59 -3.14 3.31 -19.47
N LEU A 60 -2.39 2.29 -19.87
CA LEU A 60 -1.02 2.45 -20.37
C LEU A 60 -0.99 3.42 -21.57
N VAL A 61 -1.86 3.20 -22.55
CA VAL A 61 -1.91 4.04 -23.75
C VAL A 61 -2.33 5.48 -23.44
N PRO A 62 -3.46 5.74 -22.74
CA PRO A 62 -3.81 7.08 -22.32
C PRO A 62 -2.73 7.79 -21.53
N LEU A 63 -2.10 7.09 -20.58
CA LEU A 63 -1.06 7.66 -19.72
C LEU A 63 0.20 8.04 -20.50
N MET A 64 0.60 7.21 -21.48
CA MET A 64 1.73 7.51 -22.36
C MET A 64 1.47 8.74 -23.23
N VAL A 65 0.28 8.81 -23.84
CA VAL A 65 -0.12 9.97 -24.64
C VAL A 65 -0.08 11.25 -23.80
N PHE A 66 -0.60 11.21 -22.60
CA PHE A 66 -0.59 12.33 -21.67
C PHE A 66 0.83 12.73 -21.26
N SER A 67 1.66 11.77 -20.86
CA SER A 67 3.06 12.02 -20.48
C SER A 67 3.86 12.62 -21.66
N PHE A 68 3.67 12.08 -22.86
CA PHE A 68 4.30 12.59 -24.06
C PHE A 68 3.84 14.02 -24.39
N ALA A 69 2.55 14.32 -24.26
CA ALA A 69 2.02 15.67 -24.50
C ALA A 69 2.63 16.69 -23.52
N ILE A 70 2.78 16.35 -22.24
CA ILE A 70 3.44 17.20 -21.24
C ILE A 70 4.91 17.42 -21.61
N LEU A 71 5.67 16.35 -21.84
CA LEU A 71 7.10 16.44 -22.15
C LEU A 71 7.37 17.23 -23.43
N LYS A 72 6.52 17.06 -24.46
CA LYS A 72 6.58 17.86 -25.70
C LYS A 72 6.26 19.33 -25.43
N GLY A 73 5.26 19.61 -24.59
CA GLY A 73 4.87 20.97 -24.20
C GLY A 73 5.97 21.76 -23.50
N ILE A 74 6.80 21.10 -22.68
CA ILE A 74 7.95 21.71 -21.99
C ILE A 74 9.27 21.64 -22.79
N GLY A 75 9.23 21.12 -24.04
CA GLY A 75 10.42 20.99 -24.87
C GLY A 75 11.40 19.90 -24.44
N ALA A 76 11.02 19.01 -23.52
CA ALA A 76 11.87 17.92 -23.05
C ALA A 76 11.95 16.81 -24.10
N ARG A 77 13.16 16.45 -24.49
CA ARG A 77 13.44 15.25 -25.30
C ARG A 77 13.67 14.06 -24.35
N ALA A 78 12.62 13.59 -23.72
CA ALA A 78 12.73 12.41 -22.88
C ALA A 78 12.82 11.17 -23.78
N ASP A 79 13.80 10.33 -23.49
CA ASP A 79 13.90 9.02 -24.13
C ASP A 79 12.93 8.03 -23.44
N LEU A 80 11.63 8.17 -23.81
CA LEU A 80 10.58 7.24 -23.36
C LEU A 80 10.89 5.80 -23.76
N HIS A 81 11.67 5.61 -24.84
CA HIS A 81 12.12 4.29 -25.27
C HIS A 81 12.92 3.60 -24.16
N PHE A 82 13.85 4.32 -23.51
CA PHE A 82 14.66 3.76 -22.44
C PHE A 82 13.80 3.31 -21.25
N VAL A 83 12.83 4.13 -20.82
CA VAL A 83 11.95 3.83 -19.68
C VAL A 83 11.10 2.60 -19.95
N LEU A 84 10.45 2.56 -21.11
CA LEU A 84 9.58 1.45 -21.50
C LEU A 84 10.38 0.16 -21.72
N HIS A 85 11.50 0.27 -22.40
CA HIS A 85 12.39 -0.87 -22.60
C HIS A 85 12.87 -1.44 -21.27
N GLN A 86 13.22 -0.59 -20.30
CA GLN A 86 13.66 -1.03 -18.99
C GLN A 86 12.53 -1.71 -18.18
N PHE A 87 11.30 -1.18 -18.28
CA PHE A 87 10.13 -1.78 -17.63
C PHE A 87 9.78 -3.14 -18.24
N PHE A 88 9.81 -3.24 -19.56
CA PHE A 88 9.52 -4.48 -20.28
C PHE A 88 10.73 -5.42 -20.46
N ARG A 89 11.92 -5.03 -20.00
CA ARG A 89 13.13 -5.84 -20.11
C ARG A 89 12.96 -7.30 -19.69
N PRO A 90 12.19 -7.65 -18.63
CA PRO A 90 11.94 -9.04 -18.26
C PRO A 90 11.20 -9.86 -19.32
N LEU A 91 10.53 -9.20 -20.28
CA LEU A 91 9.86 -9.87 -21.41
C LEU A 91 10.83 -10.30 -22.55
N GLY A 92 12.15 -10.08 -22.39
CA GLY A 92 13.15 -10.49 -23.35
C GLY A 92 12.95 -9.86 -24.74
N VAL A 93 12.90 -10.70 -25.80
CA VAL A 93 12.76 -10.22 -27.20
C VAL A 93 11.45 -9.44 -27.41
N ALA A 94 10.38 -9.77 -26.71
CA ALA A 94 9.10 -9.08 -26.77
C ALA A 94 9.16 -7.63 -26.26
N SER A 95 10.15 -7.30 -25.42
CA SER A 95 10.36 -5.95 -24.89
C SER A 95 10.54 -4.90 -25.99
N ASN A 96 11.35 -5.20 -27.00
CA ASN A 96 11.60 -4.28 -28.12
C ASN A 96 10.33 -4.06 -28.95
N GLN A 97 9.65 -5.15 -29.33
CA GLN A 97 8.42 -5.07 -30.12
C GLN A 97 7.33 -4.28 -29.41
N LEU A 98 7.11 -4.54 -28.13
CA LEU A 98 6.14 -3.81 -27.33
C LEU A 98 6.49 -2.33 -27.21
N THR A 99 7.75 -2.02 -26.93
CA THR A 99 8.23 -0.64 -26.80
C THR A 99 8.04 0.12 -28.12
N GLU A 100 8.45 -0.46 -29.25
CA GLU A 100 8.32 0.17 -30.57
C GLU A 100 6.85 0.34 -30.97
N SER A 101 6.02 -0.70 -30.82
CA SER A 101 4.58 -0.63 -31.14
C SER A 101 3.85 0.43 -30.33
N LEU A 102 4.18 0.57 -29.05
CA LEU A 102 3.60 1.58 -28.18
C LEU A 102 4.06 3.00 -28.56
N LEU A 103 5.34 3.18 -28.87
CA LEU A 103 5.88 4.47 -29.30
C LEU A 103 5.34 4.89 -30.65
N GLU A 104 5.23 3.97 -31.60
CA GLU A 104 4.63 4.21 -32.90
C GLU A 104 3.15 4.60 -32.80
N PHE A 105 2.39 3.86 -31.98
CA PHE A 105 0.99 4.16 -31.68
C PHE A 105 0.82 5.58 -31.11
N VAL A 106 1.64 5.96 -30.13
CA VAL A 106 1.62 7.31 -29.53
C VAL A 106 2.10 8.37 -30.51
N GLY A 107 3.14 8.07 -31.31
CA GLY A 107 3.69 9.00 -32.30
C GLY A 107 2.72 9.29 -33.46
N ASN A 108 1.93 8.31 -33.84
CA ASN A 108 0.93 8.41 -34.91
C ASN A 108 -0.39 9.05 -34.46
N MET A 109 -0.60 9.25 -33.14
CA MET A 109 -1.78 9.96 -32.64
C MET A 109 -1.75 11.44 -33.04
N ARG A 110 -2.62 11.80 -33.96
CA ARG A 110 -2.83 13.20 -34.37
C ARG A 110 -3.57 13.97 -33.28
N GLY A 111 -3.20 15.24 -33.09
CA GLY A 111 -3.80 16.11 -32.08
C GLY A 111 -5.30 16.35 -32.22
N ASP A 112 -5.85 16.12 -33.42
CA ASP A 112 -7.27 16.20 -33.73
C ASP A 112 -8.10 15.02 -33.21
N VAL A 113 -7.50 13.85 -33.03
CA VAL A 113 -8.17 12.67 -32.38
C VAL A 113 -8.31 12.85 -30.87
N LEU A 114 -7.49 13.72 -30.28
CA LEU A 114 -7.61 14.19 -28.89
C LEU A 114 -8.69 15.29 -28.73
N GLY A 115 -9.74 15.25 -29.57
CA GLY A 115 -10.90 16.08 -29.32
C GLY A 115 -11.41 15.97 -27.89
N SER A 116 -12.30 16.88 -27.50
CA SER A 116 -12.79 16.99 -26.10
C SER A 116 -13.19 15.67 -25.44
N LEU A 117 -13.76 14.72 -26.20
CA LEU A 117 -14.13 13.39 -25.72
C LEU A 117 -12.91 12.52 -25.38
N GLY A 118 -11.84 12.57 -26.18
CA GLY A 118 -10.61 11.85 -25.93
C GLY A 118 -9.90 12.35 -24.67
N LEU A 119 -9.88 13.67 -24.45
CA LEU A 119 -9.31 14.28 -23.26
C LEU A 119 -10.11 13.92 -21.98
N ILE A 120 -11.45 13.92 -22.08
CA ILE A 120 -12.33 13.51 -20.97
C ILE A 120 -12.09 12.04 -20.62
N PHE A 121 -12.04 11.16 -21.62
CA PHE A 121 -11.79 9.73 -21.40
C PHE A 121 -10.39 9.49 -20.80
N LEU A 122 -9.37 10.18 -21.31
CA LEU A 122 -8.02 10.16 -20.77
C LEU A 122 -8.01 10.57 -19.29
N THR A 123 -8.59 11.74 -18.99
CA THR A 123 -8.66 12.27 -17.62
C THR A 123 -9.39 11.31 -16.68
N TYR A 124 -10.52 10.76 -17.11
CA TYR A 124 -11.28 9.76 -16.35
C TYR A 124 -10.43 8.51 -16.06
N THR A 125 -9.76 7.97 -17.07
CA THR A 125 -8.95 6.76 -16.94
C THR A 125 -7.78 6.98 -15.97
N VAL A 126 -7.10 8.11 -16.08
CA VAL A 126 -5.98 8.46 -15.19
C VAL A 126 -6.46 8.63 -13.76
N ILE A 127 -7.54 9.40 -13.51
CA ILE A 127 -8.11 9.59 -12.18
C ILE A 127 -8.52 8.25 -11.58
N THR A 128 -9.21 7.40 -12.34
CA THR A 128 -9.66 6.09 -11.87
C THR A 128 -8.48 5.19 -11.50
N THR A 129 -7.41 5.21 -12.29
CA THR A 129 -6.19 4.44 -12.01
C THR A 129 -5.54 4.89 -10.71
N ILE A 130 -5.36 6.20 -10.53
CA ILE A 130 -4.77 6.75 -9.31
C ILE A 130 -5.62 6.42 -8.09
N GLN A 131 -6.95 6.54 -8.18
CA GLN A 131 -7.87 6.17 -7.10
C GLN A 131 -7.75 4.69 -6.71
N LYS A 132 -7.62 3.79 -7.69
CA LYS A 132 -7.41 2.35 -7.42
C LYS A 132 -6.07 2.08 -6.75
N VAL A 133 -5.00 2.76 -7.19
CA VAL A 133 -3.68 2.67 -6.56
C VAL A 133 -3.78 3.14 -5.12
N GLU A 134 -4.31 4.33 -4.86
CA GLU A 134 -4.50 4.87 -3.51
C GLU A 134 -5.32 3.93 -2.63
N THR A 135 -6.45 3.42 -3.12
CA THR A 135 -7.31 2.51 -2.36
C THR A 135 -6.57 1.22 -1.99
N SER A 136 -5.72 0.71 -2.88
CA SER A 136 -4.92 -0.49 -2.62
C SER A 136 -3.84 -0.23 -1.57
N PHE A 137 -3.18 0.92 -1.62
CA PHE A 137 -2.21 1.32 -0.60
C PHE A 137 -2.88 1.60 0.74
N ASN A 138 -3.98 2.34 0.76
CA ASN A 138 -4.74 2.61 1.98
C ASN A 138 -5.24 1.33 2.65
N PHE A 139 -5.59 0.30 1.88
CA PHE A 139 -5.89 -1.03 2.40
C PHE A 139 -4.68 -1.64 3.11
N VAL A 140 -3.50 -1.64 2.50
CA VAL A 140 -2.27 -2.17 3.11
C VAL A 140 -1.94 -1.41 4.40
N TRP A 141 -2.07 -0.08 4.38
CA TRP A 141 -1.79 0.78 5.51
C TRP A 141 -2.94 0.91 6.51
N ARG A 142 -4.05 0.16 6.30
CA ARG A 142 -5.25 0.12 7.17
C ARG A 142 -5.86 1.49 7.45
N VAL A 143 -5.81 2.38 6.45
CA VAL A 143 -6.41 3.71 6.54
C VAL A 143 -7.91 3.61 6.32
N GLN A 144 -8.71 3.94 7.34
CA GLN A 144 -10.18 3.84 7.29
C GLN A 144 -10.84 5.09 6.70
N HIS A 145 -10.23 6.25 6.84
CA HIS A 145 -10.83 7.52 6.39
C HIS A 145 -10.19 8.02 5.10
N ALA A 146 -11.03 8.21 4.09
CA ALA A 146 -10.62 8.81 2.84
C ALA A 146 -10.54 10.34 2.99
N ARG A 147 -9.44 10.97 2.54
CA ARG A 147 -9.31 12.44 2.49
C ARG A 147 -10.33 13.08 1.53
N ASN A 148 -10.59 14.39 1.68
CA ASN A 148 -11.49 15.15 0.80
C ASN A 148 -11.02 15.13 -0.66
N PHE A 149 -11.93 14.84 -1.60
CA PHE A 149 -11.66 14.68 -3.03
C PHE A 149 -10.93 15.87 -3.66
N ALA A 150 -11.27 17.11 -3.30
CA ALA A 150 -10.66 18.30 -3.89
C ALA A 150 -9.15 18.42 -3.60
N ARG A 151 -8.71 18.11 -2.37
CA ARG A 151 -7.29 18.12 -2.00
C ARG A 151 -6.51 17.02 -2.71
N ARG A 152 -7.10 15.84 -2.87
CA ARG A 152 -6.53 14.72 -3.63
C ARG A 152 -6.30 15.07 -5.08
N PHE A 153 -7.28 15.71 -5.72
CA PHE A 153 -7.17 16.06 -7.13
C PHE A 153 -5.94 16.95 -7.41
N THR A 154 -5.68 17.93 -6.55
CA THR A 154 -4.51 18.82 -6.68
C THR A 154 -3.19 18.06 -6.45
N GLU A 155 -3.16 17.18 -5.42
CA GLU A 155 -1.98 16.36 -5.12
C GLU A 155 -1.69 15.38 -6.28
N TYR A 156 -2.71 14.72 -6.84
CA TYR A 156 -2.57 13.79 -7.95
C TYR A 156 -2.17 14.49 -9.25
N LEU A 157 -2.76 15.64 -9.53
CA LEU A 157 -2.38 16.44 -10.70
C LEU A 157 -0.92 16.86 -10.62
N SER A 158 -0.46 17.27 -9.43
CA SER A 158 0.94 17.61 -9.18
C SER A 158 1.88 16.43 -9.44
N VAL A 159 1.58 15.25 -8.91
CA VAL A 159 2.39 14.04 -9.13
C VAL A 159 2.36 13.61 -10.59
N MET A 160 1.20 13.73 -11.24
CA MET A 160 1.01 13.36 -12.66
C MET A 160 1.78 14.27 -13.61
N ILE A 161 1.91 15.56 -13.30
CA ILE A 161 2.70 16.51 -14.06
C ILE A 161 4.19 16.41 -13.68
N ALA A 162 4.50 16.41 -12.39
CA ALA A 162 5.88 16.38 -11.91
C ALA A 162 6.56 15.01 -12.17
N GLY A 163 5.83 13.91 -12.13
CA GLY A 163 6.36 12.55 -12.29
C GLY A 163 7.12 12.37 -13.61
N PRO A 164 6.50 12.60 -14.79
CA PRO A 164 7.19 12.52 -16.07
C PRO A 164 8.37 13.48 -16.20
N ILE A 165 8.25 14.69 -15.64
CA ILE A 165 9.31 15.70 -15.68
C ILE A 165 10.51 15.25 -14.84
N LEU A 166 10.27 14.83 -13.61
CA LEU A 166 11.33 14.34 -12.72
C LEU A 166 12.02 13.10 -13.29
N LEU A 167 11.25 12.19 -13.88
CA LEU A 167 11.78 11.00 -14.52
C LEU A 167 12.65 11.38 -15.74
N ALA A 168 12.18 12.29 -16.58
CA ALA A 168 12.94 12.78 -17.74
C ALA A 168 14.26 13.45 -17.31
N VAL A 169 14.22 14.31 -16.29
CA VAL A 169 15.41 14.95 -15.72
C VAL A 169 16.37 13.92 -15.14
N ALA A 170 15.87 12.98 -14.33
CA ALA A 170 16.70 11.94 -13.74
C ALA A 170 17.38 11.07 -14.79
N LEU A 171 16.64 10.64 -15.83
CA LEU A 171 17.19 9.86 -16.94
C LEU A 171 18.16 10.66 -17.81
N GLY A 172 17.85 11.94 -18.06
CA GLY A 172 18.72 12.85 -18.81
C GLY A 172 20.06 13.09 -18.10
N LEU A 173 20.03 13.35 -16.80
CA LEU A 173 21.24 13.49 -15.97
C LEU A 173 22.04 12.18 -15.93
N LEU A 174 21.37 11.06 -15.78
CA LEU A 174 22.00 9.74 -15.79
C LEU A 174 22.65 9.43 -17.13
N GLY A 175 21.93 9.63 -18.22
CA GLY A 175 22.45 9.45 -19.58
C GLY A 175 23.65 10.34 -19.85
N SER A 176 23.60 11.62 -19.47
CA SER A 176 24.71 12.56 -19.62
C SER A 176 25.93 12.18 -18.77
N ALA A 177 25.72 11.68 -17.55
CA ALA A 177 26.77 11.22 -16.67
C ALA A 177 27.49 10.00 -17.23
N LEU A 178 26.75 8.99 -17.70
CA LEU A 178 27.30 7.74 -18.27
C LEU A 178 28.02 7.95 -19.63
N HIS A 179 27.60 8.95 -20.42
CA HIS A 179 28.21 9.27 -21.72
C HIS A 179 29.21 10.42 -21.67
N SER A 180 29.53 10.92 -20.46
CA SER A 180 30.49 12.01 -20.29
C SER A 180 31.91 11.61 -20.75
N PRO A 181 32.74 12.58 -21.19
CA PRO A 181 34.17 12.33 -21.48
C PRO A 181 34.91 11.72 -20.29
N THR A 182 34.55 12.11 -19.08
CA THR A 182 35.08 11.55 -17.83
C THR A 182 34.71 10.09 -17.64
N ALA A 183 33.48 9.66 -17.97
CA ALA A 183 33.09 8.27 -17.92
C ALA A 183 33.88 7.40 -18.91
N ARG A 184 34.06 7.92 -20.14
CA ARG A 184 34.90 7.23 -21.16
C ARG A 184 36.35 7.14 -20.78
N TRP A 185 36.93 8.16 -20.12
CA TRP A 185 38.27 8.15 -19.61
C TRP A 185 38.41 7.11 -18.46
N LEU A 186 37.45 7.07 -17.55
CA LEU A 186 37.36 6.09 -16.48
C LEU A 186 37.21 4.65 -17.02
N ASP A 187 36.48 4.47 -18.11
CA ASP A 187 36.30 3.17 -18.78
C ASP A 187 37.63 2.66 -19.44
N SER A 188 38.55 3.56 -19.75
CA SER A 188 39.90 3.19 -20.26
C SER A 188 40.81 2.61 -19.19
N ILE A 189 40.46 2.76 -17.90
CA ILE A 189 41.26 2.21 -16.76
C ILE A 189 40.61 0.88 -16.36
N ALA A 190 41.27 -0.25 -16.68
CA ALA A 190 40.74 -1.61 -16.53
C ALA A 190 40.03 -1.93 -15.19
N PRO A 191 40.56 -1.59 -14.00
CA PRO A 191 39.87 -1.87 -12.74
C PRO A 191 38.65 -0.99 -12.53
N LEU A 192 38.60 0.21 -13.13
CA LEU A 192 37.47 1.16 -12.99
C LEU A 192 36.34 0.84 -13.98
N ALA A 193 36.65 0.34 -15.14
CA ALA A 193 35.69 -0.14 -16.13
C ALA A 193 34.79 -1.24 -15.55
N TRP A 194 35.38 -2.18 -14.78
CA TRP A 194 34.62 -3.23 -14.10
C TRP A 194 33.64 -2.65 -13.05
N VAL A 195 34.07 -1.66 -12.28
CA VAL A 195 33.24 -0.98 -11.28
C VAL A 195 32.09 -0.21 -11.98
N LEU A 196 32.39 0.52 -13.05
CA LEU A 196 31.39 1.28 -13.81
C LEU A 196 30.34 0.35 -14.44
N THR A 197 30.78 -0.76 -15.04
CA THR A 197 29.89 -1.77 -15.60
C THR A 197 29.01 -2.42 -14.51
N GLY A 198 29.59 -2.67 -13.34
CA GLY A 198 28.85 -3.16 -12.17
C GLY A 198 27.78 -2.18 -11.69
N ILE A 199 28.14 -0.90 -11.56
CA ILE A 199 27.20 0.18 -11.17
C ILE A 199 26.10 0.33 -12.22
N ALA A 200 26.46 0.37 -13.51
CA ALA A 200 25.49 0.47 -14.60
C ALA A 200 24.50 -0.71 -14.61
N GLY A 201 24.98 -1.91 -14.26
CA GLY A 201 24.13 -3.10 -14.15
C GLY A 201 23.17 -3.10 -12.98
N VAL A 202 23.53 -2.46 -11.85
CA VAL A 202 22.69 -2.38 -10.63
C VAL A 202 21.75 -1.19 -10.66
N LEU A 203 22.13 -0.12 -11.34
CA LEU A 203 21.43 1.16 -11.35
C LEU A 203 19.93 1.09 -11.69
N PRO A 204 19.45 0.32 -12.68
CA PRO A 204 18.02 0.17 -12.95
C PRO A 204 17.24 -0.36 -11.74
N TYR A 205 17.83 -1.28 -11.00
CA TYR A 205 17.19 -1.86 -9.80
C TYR A 205 17.17 -0.87 -8.62
N VAL A 206 18.21 -0.04 -8.52
CA VAL A 206 18.23 1.08 -7.56
C VAL A 206 17.11 2.08 -7.89
N ILE A 207 16.95 2.45 -9.16
CA ILE A 207 15.87 3.35 -9.61
C ILE A 207 14.51 2.77 -9.23
N VAL A 208 14.25 1.50 -9.52
CA VAL A 208 12.99 0.84 -9.14
C VAL A 208 12.78 0.85 -7.63
N SER A 209 13.83 0.57 -6.85
CA SER A 209 13.74 0.62 -5.38
C SER A 209 13.42 2.04 -4.88
N VAL A 210 14.03 3.06 -5.46
CA VAL A 210 13.74 4.48 -5.13
C VAL A 210 12.30 4.85 -5.48
N VAL A 211 11.80 4.40 -6.64
CA VAL A 211 10.40 4.60 -7.02
C VAL A 211 9.46 3.93 -6.01
N PHE A 212 9.75 2.71 -5.58
CA PHE A 212 8.94 2.00 -4.58
C PHE A 212 8.94 2.74 -3.24
N VAL A 213 10.12 3.17 -2.76
CA VAL A 213 10.24 3.99 -1.54
C VAL A 213 9.39 5.27 -1.66
N PHE A 214 9.50 5.96 -2.80
CA PHE A 214 8.71 7.15 -3.07
C PHE A 214 7.20 6.86 -3.02
N MET A 215 6.75 5.80 -3.70
CA MET A 215 5.35 5.39 -3.69
C MET A 215 4.86 5.07 -2.27
N TYR A 216 5.68 4.42 -1.44
CA TYR A 216 5.32 4.09 -0.05
C TYR A 216 5.18 5.32 0.84
N MET A 217 5.95 6.38 0.57
CA MET A 217 5.89 7.60 1.36
C MET A 217 4.75 8.55 0.94
N PHE A 218 4.40 8.57 -0.36
CA PHE A 218 3.53 9.62 -0.90
C PHE A 218 2.10 9.15 -1.21
N ILE A 219 1.88 7.87 -1.54
CA ILE A 219 0.55 7.40 -1.92
C ILE A 219 -0.38 7.17 -0.72
N PRO A 220 0.06 6.54 0.40
CA PRO A 220 -0.82 6.27 1.52
C PRO A 220 -1.30 7.55 2.20
N ASN A 221 -2.55 7.54 2.69
CA ASN A 221 -3.13 8.65 3.44
C ASN A 221 -2.69 8.68 4.92
N ILE A 222 -1.47 8.27 5.21
CA ILE A 222 -0.86 8.24 6.53
C ILE A 222 0.59 8.72 6.42
N ARG A 223 1.15 9.22 7.51
CA ARG A 223 2.59 9.56 7.55
C ARG A 223 3.41 8.28 7.64
N VAL A 224 4.14 7.99 6.58
CA VAL A 224 5.04 6.83 6.51
C VAL A 224 6.44 7.26 6.92
N GLU A 225 7.03 6.52 7.86
CA GLU A 225 8.42 6.73 8.27
C GLU A 225 9.39 6.36 7.14
N ALA A 226 10.37 7.23 6.87
CA ALA A 226 11.36 7.01 5.82
C ALA A 226 12.13 5.69 6.01
N ARG A 227 12.40 5.27 7.25
CA ARG A 227 13.04 4.01 7.58
C ARG A 227 12.20 2.81 7.13
N ALA A 228 10.91 2.83 7.41
CA ALA A 228 9.99 1.77 7.03
C ALA A 228 9.85 1.68 5.50
N ALA A 229 9.68 2.84 4.84
CA ALA A 229 9.61 2.93 3.38
C ALA A 229 10.90 2.42 2.72
N LEU A 230 12.09 2.74 3.24
CA LEU A 230 13.37 2.25 2.74
C LEU A 230 13.50 0.73 2.86
N ILE A 231 13.19 0.15 4.02
CA ILE A 231 13.27 -1.30 4.21
C ILE A 231 12.32 -2.02 3.26
N GLY A 232 11.06 -1.59 3.19
CA GLY A 232 10.08 -2.19 2.29
C GLY A 232 10.43 -1.99 0.82
N GLY A 233 10.80 -0.78 0.41
CA GLY A 233 11.08 -0.42 -0.97
C GLY A 233 12.35 -1.07 -1.53
N VAL A 234 13.43 -1.12 -0.76
CA VAL A 234 14.66 -1.81 -1.16
C VAL A 234 14.42 -3.32 -1.24
N THR A 235 13.74 -3.90 -0.26
CA THR A 235 13.39 -5.34 -0.28
C THR A 235 12.53 -5.66 -1.50
N ALA A 236 11.49 -4.88 -1.76
CA ALA A 236 10.64 -5.06 -2.93
C ALA A 236 11.42 -4.90 -4.26
N GLY A 237 12.32 -3.92 -4.34
CA GLY A 237 13.18 -3.72 -5.52
C GLY A 237 14.11 -4.91 -5.78
N VAL A 238 14.70 -5.48 -4.73
CA VAL A 238 15.53 -6.69 -4.85
C VAL A 238 14.68 -7.89 -5.28
N VAL A 239 13.52 -8.09 -4.68
CA VAL A 239 12.59 -9.18 -5.05
C VAL A 239 12.13 -9.00 -6.50
N TRP A 240 11.80 -7.78 -6.92
CA TRP A 240 11.41 -7.47 -8.30
C TRP A 240 12.53 -7.80 -9.29
N ALA A 241 13.78 -7.49 -8.96
CA ALA A 241 14.94 -7.83 -9.76
C ALA A 241 15.14 -9.35 -9.90
N LEU A 242 15.00 -10.09 -8.80
CA LEU A 242 15.14 -11.54 -8.77
C LEU A 242 14.02 -12.22 -9.57
N VAL A 243 12.78 -11.84 -9.32
CA VAL A 243 11.62 -12.37 -10.04
C VAL A 243 11.71 -12.02 -11.52
N GLY A 244 12.19 -10.82 -11.88
CA GLY A 244 12.42 -10.41 -13.26
C GLY A 244 13.45 -11.31 -13.98
N LYS A 245 14.54 -11.66 -13.33
CA LYS A 245 15.53 -12.59 -13.89
C LYS A 245 14.94 -13.99 -14.12
N ILE A 246 14.19 -14.50 -13.13
CA ILE A 246 13.54 -15.81 -13.23
C ILE A 246 12.51 -15.78 -14.36
N PHE A 247 11.67 -14.75 -14.43
CA PHE A 247 10.64 -14.58 -15.44
C PHE A 247 11.23 -14.52 -16.85
N THR A 248 12.30 -13.74 -17.05
CA THR A 248 13.04 -13.68 -18.31
C THR A 248 13.60 -15.04 -18.69
N SER A 249 14.21 -15.76 -17.74
CA SER A 249 14.76 -17.09 -17.99
C SER A 249 13.71 -18.09 -18.47
N ILE A 250 12.52 -18.07 -17.86
CA ILE A 250 11.38 -18.91 -18.27
C ILE A 250 10.91 -18.55 -19.68
N LEU A 251 10.80 -17.27 -20.01
CA LEU A 251 10.36 -16.83 -21.35
C LEU A 251 11.37 -17.21 -22.43
N VAL A 252 12.65 -17.05 -22.17
CA VAL A 252 13.72 -17.41 -23.13
C VAL A 252 13.76 -18.92 -23.36
N SER A 253 13.60 -19.73 -22.29
CA SER A 253 13.55 -21.19 -22.44
C SER A 253 12.31 -21.71 -23.14
N SER A 254 11.23 -20.94 -23.16
CA SER A 254 9.95 -21.25 -23.81
C SER A 254 9.83 -20.68 -25.23
N SER A 255 10.93 -20.39 -25.89
CA SER A 255 10.99 -19.71 -27.20
C SER A 255 10.14 -20.38 -28.30
N THR A 256 9.98 -21.69 -28.26
CA THR A 256 9.15 -22.46 -29.21
C THR A 256 7.65 -22.15 -29.04
N LEU A 257 7.17 -22.01 -27.80
CA LEU A 257 5.78 -21.62 -27.52
C LEU A 257 5.51 -20.16 -27.91
N VAL A 258 6.49 -19.28 -27.65
CA VAL A 258 6.41 -17.88 -28.05
C VAL A 258 6.35 -17.72 -29.57
N ALA A 259 7.06 -18.55 -30.34
CA ALA A 259 7.03 -18.51 -31.79
C ALA A 259 5.67 -18.92 -32.40
N VAL A 260 5.00 -19.91 -31.79
CA VAL A 260 3.68 -20.40 -32.26
C VAL A 260 2.52 -19.46 -31.88
N TYR A 261 2.60 -18.85 -30.69
CA TYR A 261 1.54 -17.98 -30.16
C TYR A 261 1.96 -16.50 -30.06
N SER A 262 2.86 -16.03 -30.93
CA SER A 262 3.61 -14.78 -30.80
C SER A 262 2.85 -13.58 -30.20
N GLY A 263 1.74 -13.18 -30.80
CA GLY A 263 0.94 -12.02 -30.32
C GLY A 263 0.26 -12.26 -28.97
N PHE A 264 -0.37 -13.43 -28.80
CA PHE A 264 -1.07 -13.79 -27.57
C PHE A 264 -0.10 -14.03 -26.41
N ALA A 265 1.03 -14.68 -26.67
CA ALA A 265 2.07 -14.90 -25.67
C ALA A 265 2.66 -13.60 -25.12
N ILE A 266 2.85 -12.58 -25.99
CA ILE A 266 3.33 -11.25 -25.58
C ILE A 266 2.32 -10.58 -24.64
N VAL A 267 1.04 -10.56 -25.01
CA VAL A 267 -0.02 -9.94 -24.19
C VAL A 267 -0.13 -10.64 -22.83
N LEU A 268 -0.16 -11.97 -22.83
CA LEU A 268 -0.27 -12.75 -21.59
C LEU A 268 0.97 -12.57 -20.70
N SER A 269 2.17 -12.61 -21.28
CA SER A 269 3.42 -12.39 -20.53
C SER A 269 3.47 -10.99 -19.93
N THR A 270 3.01 -9.98 -20.69
CA THR A 270 2.91 -8.60 -20.19
C THR A 270 1.93 -8.51 -19.03
N LEU A 271 0.76 -9.13 -19.15
CA LEU A 271 -0.24 -9.15 -18.08
C LEU A 271 0.34 -9.79 -16.81
N ILE A 272 0.99 -10.94 -16.94
CA ILE A 272 1.62 -11.65 -15.80
C ILE A 272 2.73 -10.79 -15.19
N TRP A 273 3.57 -10.16 -16.02
CA TRP A 273 4.66 -9.30 -15.53
C TRP A 273 4.14 -8.07 -14.78
N VAL A 274 3.13 -7.40 -15.30
CA VAL A 274 2.50 -6.25 -14.64
C VAL A 274 1.83 -6.69 -13.32
N TYR A 275 1.14 -7.85 -13.32
CA TYR A 275 0.57 -8.41 -12.11
C TYR A 275 1.64 -8.70 -11.04
N LEU A 276 2.73 -9.38 -11.41
CA LEU A 276 3.83 -9.67 -10.48
C LEU A 276 4.47 -8.39 -9.95
N SER A 277 4.63 -7.37 -10.80
CA SER A 277 5.17 -6.07 -10.38
C SER A 277 4.30 -5.40 -9.32
N TRP A 278 2.97 -5.36 -9.52
CA TRP A 278 2.04 -4.84 -8.52
C TRP A 278 1.99 -5.68 -7.25
N LEU A 279 2.02 -7.00 -7.39
CA LEU A 279 2.03 -7.90 -6.25
C LEU A 279 3.26 -7.66 -5.38
N ILE A 280 4.46 -7.62 -5.97
CA ILE A 280 5.71 -7.35 -5.25
C ILE A 280 5.67 -5.99 -4.58
N LEU A 281 5.18 -4.97 -5.27
CA LEU A 281 5.06 -3.62 -4.74
C LEU A 281 4.12 -3.58 -3.53
N LEU A 282 2.95 -4.23 -3.57
CA LEU A 282 2.02 -4.28 -2.44
C LEU A 282 2.57 -5.13 -1.28
N LEU A 283 3.28 -6.23 -1.56
CA LEU A 283 3.94 -7.03 -0.52
C LEU A 283 5.07 -6.25 0.18
N GLY A 284 5.83 -5.45 -0.57
CA GLY A 284 6.83 -4.55 -0.01
C GLY A 284 6.21 -3.42 0.84
N ALA A 285 5.05 -2.89 0.42
CA ALA A 285 4.28 -1.95 1.24
C ALA A 285 3.77 -2.61 2.54
N THR A 286 3.34 -3.87 2.48
CA THR A 286 2.95 -4.66 3.66
C THR A 286 4.13 -4.87 4.60
N LEU A 287 5.31 -5.14 4.06
CA LEU A 287 6.53 -5.21 4.86
C LEU A 287 6.85 -3.87 5.53
N ALA A 288 6.78 -2.76 4.78
CA ALA A 288 6.97 -1.42 5.34
C ALA A 288 5.96 -1.11 6.45
N PHE A 289 4.68 -1.47 6.25
CA PHE A 289 3.65 -1.34 7.26
C PHE A 289 4.02 -2.09 8.55
N TYR A 290 4.44 -3.34 8.47
CA TYR A 290 4.84 -4.12 9.65
C TYR A 290 6.11 -3.61 10.32
N VAL A 291 7.04 -3.01 9.56
CA VAL A 291 8.23 -2.37 10.14
C VAL A 291 7.85 -1.13 10.95
N GLN A 292 6.88 -0.35 10.47
CA GLN A 292 6.40 0.84 11.17
C GLN A 292 5.46 0.49 12.34
N PHE A 293 4.65 -0.56 12.18
CA PHE A 293 3.64 -0.98 13.16
C PHE A 293 3.82 -2.45 13.57
N PRO A 294 4.87 -2.77 14.35
CA PRO A 294 5.18 -4.16 14.74
C PRO A 294 4.08 -4.83 15.56
N GLN A 295 3.22 -4.06 16.23
CA GLN A 295 2.09 -4.56 17.00
C GLN A 295 1.06 -5.32 16.16
N TYR A 296 1.03 -5.10 14.84
CA TYR A 296 0.13 -5.83 13.94
C TYR A 296 0.70 -7.15 13.41
N LEU A 297 1.99 -7.43 13.63
CA LEU A 297 2.65 -8.65 13.16
C LEU A 297 1.93 -9.95 13.56
N PRO A 298 1.48 -10.14 14.84
CA PRO A 298 0.89 -11.40 15.26
C PRO A 298 -0.45 -11.73 14.58
N HIS A 299 -1.22 -10.73 14.19
CA HIS A 299 -2.64 -10.87 13.86
C HIS A 299 -2.99 -10.59 12.40
N GLY A 300 -2.09 -10.01 11.61
CA GLY A 300 -2.32 -9.69 10.20
C GLY A 300 -3.58 -8.85 9.95
N HIS A 301 -4.24 -9.10 8.84
CA HIS A 301 -5.54 -8.51 8.50
C HIS A 301 -6.74 -9.23 9.15
N THR A 302 -6.50 -10.28 9.92
CA THR A 302 -7.58 -11.01 10.58
C THR A 302 -8.26 -10.08 11.58
N THR A 303 -9.54 -9.84 11.40
CA THR A 303 -10.38 -9.21 12.40
C THR A 303 -10.50 -10.21 13.54
N LEU A 304 -9.82 -9.96 14.65
CA LEU A 304 -10.09 -10.70 15.89
C LEU A 304 -11.53 -10.39 16.26
N ALA A 305 -12.39 -11.42 16.16
CA ALA A 305 -13.74 -11.32 16.68
C ALA A 305 -13.61 -11.21 18.21
N LEU A 306 -13.61 -9.99 18.71
CA LEU A 306 -13.76 -9.74 20.13
C LEU A 306 -15.18 -10.17 20.52
N ASP A 307 -15.28 -10.89 21.59
CA ASP A 307 -16.56 -11.07 22.25
C ASP A 307 -17.11 -9.67 22.66
N ALA A 308 -18.42 -9.53 22.72
CA ALA A 308 -19.06 -8.24 23.02
C ALA A 308 -18.57 -7.64 24.35
N ASN A 309 -18.34 -8.48 25.38
CA ASN A 309 -17.83 -8.05 26.67
C ASN A 309 -16.40 -7.52 26.58
N ALA A 310 -15.52 -8.21 25.81
CA ALA A 310 -14.15 -7.76 25.60
C ALA A 310 -14.13 -6.43 24.82
N TYR A 311 -15.00 -6.29 23.81
CA TYR A 311 -15.12 -5.08 23.03
C TYR A 311 -15.53 -3.86 23.86
N GLU A 312 -16.55 -4.02 24.71
CA GLU A 312 -17.00 -3.00 25.66
C GLU A 312 -15.94 -2.69 26.71
N SER A 313 -15.30 -3.71 27.30
CA SER A 313 -14.25 -3.56 28.30
C SER A 313 -13.04 -2.78 27.77
N ILE A 314 -12.60 -3.07 26.55
CA ILE A 314 -11.50 -2.33 25.89
C ILE A 314 -11.91 -0.87 25.67
N GLY A 315 -13.13 -0.61 25.20
CA GLY A 315 -13.58 0.75 24.94
C GLY A 315 -13.68 1.60 26.20
N VAL A 316 -14.20 1.05 27.27
CA VAL A 316 -14.25 1.70 28.59
C VAL A 316 -12.83 1.96 29.11
N SER A 317 -11.92 1.00 28.96
CA SER A 317 -10.51 1.13 29.39
C SER A 317 -9.79 2.23 28.61
N VAL A 318 -10.00 2.31 27.29
CA VAL A 318 -9.46 3.38 26.44
C VAL A 318 -9.95 4.76 26.91
N MET A 319 -11.25 4.91 27.09
CA MET A 319 -11.84 6.18 27.53
C MET A 319 -11.39 6.58 28.93
N TYR A 320 -11.24 5.61 29.84
CA TYR A 320 -10.72 5.83 31.16
C TYR A 320 -9.27 6.35 31.15
N LEU A 321 -8.37 5.69 30.40
CA LEU A 321 -6.97 6.07 30.31
C LEU A 321 -6.80 7.45 29.69
N VAL A 322 -7.47 7.68 28.56
CA VAL A 322 -7.39 8.96 27.84
C VAL A 322 -8.02 10.09 28.67
N GLY A 323 -9.18 9.86 29.29
CA GLY A 323 -9.88 10.87 30.09
C GLY A 323 -9.11 11.24 31.35
N ARG A 324 -8.58 10.27 32.09
CA ARG A 324 -7.77 10.47 33.31
C ARG A 324 -6.54 11.33 33.04
N ASP A 325 -5.79 10.98 32.00
CA ASP A 325 -4.52 11.65 31.72
C ASP A 325 -4.75 13.03 31.05
N TYR A 326 -5.85 13.20 30.33
CA TYR A 326 -6.28 14.49 29.83
C TYR A 326 -6.58 15.49 30.96
N GLN A 327 -7.25 15.03 32.02
CA GLN A 327 -7.53 15.86 33.22
C GLN A 327 -6.25 16.25 33.98
N SER A 328 -5.21 15.40 33.95
CA SER A 328 -3.90 15.71 34.50
C SER A 328 -3.02 16.61 33.61
N GLY A 329 -3.53 17.05 32.46
CA GLY A 329 -2.82 17.90 31.51
C GLY A 329 -1.80 17.15 30.65
N THR A 330 -1.84 15.84 30.64
CA THR A 330 -0.93 14.98 29.84
C THR A 330 -1.66 14.40 28.64
N VAL A 331 -1.17 14.67 27.44
CA VAL A 331 -1.71 14.08 26.20
C VAL A 331 -0.61 13.22 25.56
N HIS A 332 -0.67 11.92 25.75
CA HIS A 332 0.37 11.01 25.26
C HIS A 332 -0.14 9.66 24.75
N TRP A 333 -1.45 9.44 24.73
CA TRP A 333 -2.05 8.19 24.27
C TRP A 333 -2.17 8.18 22.75
N ASN A 334 -1.58 7.17 22.13
CA ASN A 334 -1.78 6.80 20.73
C ASN A 334 -2.14 5.31 20.64
N ALA A 335 -2.51 4.84 19.44
CA ALA A 335 -2.95 3.46 19.25
C ALA A 335 -1.90 2.42 19.71
N ALA A 336 -0.61 2.70 19.50
CA ALA A 336 0.47 1.79 19.91
C ALA A 336 0.58 1.68 21.43
N ARG A 337 0.59 2.81 22.15
CA ARG A 337 0.67 2.82 23.62
C ARG A 337 -0.56 2.22 24.28
N LEU A 338 -1.75 2.46 23.72
CA LEU A 338 -2.99 1.84 24.20
C LEU A 338 -2.93 0.32 24.01
N ALA A 339 -2.48 -0.15 22.85
CA ALA A 339 -2.31 -1.57 22.56
C ALA A 339 -1.34 -2.24 23.55
N ASP A 340 -0.18 -1.62 23.81
CA ASP A 340 0.83 -2.11 24.74
C ASP A 340 0.33 -2.11 26.20
N THR A 341 -0.37 -1.04 26.61
CA THR A 341 -0.82 -0.89 28.01
C THR A 341 -1.97 -1.82 28.35
N LEU A 342 -2.88 -2.04 27.38
CA LEU A 342 -4.04 -2.93 27.56
C LEU A 342 -3.71 -4.39 27.21
N ASP A 343 -2.49 -4.67 26.75
CA ASP A 343 -2.05 -5.98 26.23
C ASP A 343 -3.04 -6.53 25.16
N VAL A 344 -3.55 -5.62 24.32
CA VAL A 344 -4.53 -5.91 23.28
C VAL A 344 -3.89 -5.71 21.92
N PRO A 345 -4.05 -6.68 20.98
CA PRO A 345 -3.57 -6.50 19.62
C PRO A 345 -4.14 -5.25 18.97
N GLY A 346 -3.29 -4.49 18.25
CA GLY A 346 -3.73 -3.28 17.56
C GLY A 346 -4.89 -3.53 16.58
N ALA A 347 -4.97 -4.73 15.98
CA ALA A 347 -6.08 -5.13 15.13
C ALA A 347 -7.43 -5.24 15.87
N ALA A 348 -7.40 -5.60 17.15
CA ALA A 348 -8.59 -5.65 18.01
C ALA A 348 -8.95 -4.27 18.56
N LEU A 349 -7.95 -3.41 18.76
CA LEU A 349 -8.15 -2.05 19.25
C LEU A 349 -8.70 -1.10 18.18
N ALA A 350 -8.29 -1.28 16.93
CA ALA A 350 -8.67 -0.39 15.82
C ALA A 350 -10.20 -0.21 15.65
N PRO A 351 -11.04 -1.26 15.63
CA PRO A 351 -12.47 -1.09 15.53
C PRO A 351 -13.08 -0.41 16.77
N VAL A 352 -12.52 -0.61 17.98
CA VAL A 352 -12.96 0.06 19.20
C VAL A 352 -12.71 1.57 19.08
N ILE A 353 -11.50 1.98 18.70
CA ILE A 353 -11.14 3.39 18.48
C ILE A 353 -12.06 4.01 17.44
N ALA A 354 -12.27 3.34 16.31
CA ALA A 354 -13.14 3.83 15.25
C ALA A 354 -14.60 4.04 15.73
N GLY A 355 -15.14 3.15 16.57
CA GLY A 355 -16.48 3.31 17.18
C GLY A 355 -16.55 4.54 18.08
N LEU A 356 -15.53 4.74 18.92
CA LEU A 356 -15.46 5.91 19.80
C LEU A 356 -15.29 7.23 19.04
N GLU A 357 -14.50 7.24 17.96
CA GLU A 357 -14.33 8.41 17.09
C GLU A 357 -15.61 8.76 16.33
N GLN A 358 -16.34 7.77 15.80
CA GLN A 358 -17.63 7.99 15.13
C GLN A 358 -18.68 8.58 16.08
N ALA A 359 -18.66 8.20 17.33
CA ALA A 359 -19.51 8.75 18.36
C ALA A 359 -19.03 10.11 18.91
N THR A 360 -17.92 10.65 18.39
CA THR A 360 -17.28 11.88 18.86
C THR A 360 -16.92 11.84 20.36
N LEU A 361 -16.67 10.64 20.90
CA LEU A 361 -16.19 10.46 22.28
C LEU A 361 -14.67 10.55 22.34
N LEU A 362 -14.01 10.20 21.24
CA LEU A 362 -12.55 10.25 21.06
C LEU A 362 -12.23 11.06 19.81
N VAL A 363 -11.13 11.82 19.82
CA VAL A 363 -10.65 12.59 18.67
C VAL A 363 -9.15 12.41 18.56
N ALA A 364 -8.66 12.11 17.36
CA ALA A 364 -7.24 12.10 17.06
C ALA A 364 -6.74 13.52 16.75
N THR A 365 -5.64 13.92 17.41
CA THR A 365 -4.95 15.17 17.12
C THR A 365 -4.08 15.05 15.86
N GLU A 366 -3.57 16.17 15.33
CA GLU A 366 -2.64 16.15 14.17
C GLU A 366 -1.36 15.33 14.41
N ARG A 367 -1.01 15.07 15.67
CA ARG A 367 0.15 14.26 16.08
C ARG A 367 -0.23 12.80 16.39
N GLU A 368 -1.40 12.37 15.98
CA GLU A 368 -1.93 11.01 16.20
C GLU A 368 -2.12 10.62 17.69
N TYR A 369 -2.20 11.61 18.59
CA TYR A 369 -2.60 11.38 19.98
C TYR A 369 -4.11 11.51 20.14
N PHE A 370 -4.67 10.71 21.02
CA PHE A 370 -6.09 10.72 21.34
C PHE A 370 -6.40 11.67 22.49
N VAL A 371 -7.47 12.42 22.33
CA VAL A 371 -8.07 13.26 23.37
C VAL A 371 -9.57 13.00 23.45
N PRO A 372 -10.23 13.24 24.61
CA PRO A 372 -11.68 13.19 24.69
C PRO A 372 -12.33 14.18 23.70
N GLY A 373 -13.34 13.74 22.96
CA GLY A 373 -14.07 14.58 22.01
C GLY A 373 -15.08 15.54 22.65
N ARG A 374 -15.37 15.34 23.93
CA ARG A 374 -16.27 16.15 24.76
C ARG A 374 -15.65 16.32 26.15
N ASP A 375 -16.25 17.18 26.98
CA ASP A 375 -15.87 17.30 28.39
C ASP A 375 -15.91 15.91 29.06
N PRO A 376 -14.79 15.42 29.61
CA PRO A 376 -14.73 14.09 30.26
C PRO A 376 -15.75 13.92 31.37
N HIS A 377 -16.12 14.98 32.11
CA HIS A 377 -17.15 14.94 33.14
C HIS A 377 -18.57 14.75 32.61
N GLY A 378 -18.80 15.05 31.33
CA GLY A 378 -20.08 14.89 30.65
C GLY A 378 -20.22 13.56 29.89
N ILE A 379 -19.16 12.72 29.83
CA ILE A 379 -19.20 11.43 29.14
C ILE A 379 -19.69 10.36 30.11
N LYS A 380 -20.87 9.82 29.84
CA LYS A 380 -21.46 8.74 30.64
C LYS A 380 -20.98 7.37 30.16
N LEU A 381 -20.97 6.40 31.04
CA LEU A 381 -20.62 5.03 30.70
C LEU A 381 -21.61 4.44 29.68
N SER A 382 -22.89 4.81 29.76
CA SER A 382 -23.92 4.47 28.78
C SER A 382 -23.59 4.95 27.36
N ASP A 383 -23.02 6.15 27.22
CA ASP A 383 -22.63 6.72 25.92
C ASP A 383 -21.52 5.89 25.26
N ILE A 384 -20.54 5.44 26.07
CA ILE A 384 -19.43 4.61 25.60
C ILE A 384 -19.95 3.24 25.11
N ILE A 385 -20.79 2.58 25.92
CA ILE A 385 -21.36 1.28 25.58
C ILE A 385 -22.26 1.39 24.33
N GLU A 386 -23.10 2.42 24.23
CA GLU A 386 -23.95 2.64 23.07
C GLU A 386 -23.12 2.88 21.79
N ALA A 387 -22.04 3.67 21.89
CA ALA A 387 -21.13 3.90 20.77
C ALA A 387 -20.50 2.62 20.23
N LEU A 388 -20.16 1.68 21.13
CA LEU A 388 -19.52 0.42 20.77
C LEU A 388 -20.52 -0.62 20.23
N ARG A 389 -21.77 -0.57 20.65
CA ARG A 389 -22.84 -1.45 20.16
C ARG A 389 -23.40 -1.06 18.80
N ARG A 390 -23.18 0.18 18.35
CA ARG A 390 -23.61 0.62 17.02
C ARG A 390 -22.79 -0.07 15.93
N PRO A 391 -23.43 -0.69 14.92
CA PRO A 391 -22.71 -1.34 13.84
C PRO A 391 -21.94 -0.31 13.01
N GLN A 392 -20.63 -0.44 12.95
CA GLN A 392 -19.72 0.53 12.33
C GLN A 392 -19.84 0.65 10.79
N HIS A 393 -20.40 -0.36 10.10
CA HIS A 393 -20.46 -0.42 8.62
C HIS A 393 -21.72 -1.08 8.07
N ALA A 394 -22.69 -1.44 8.90
CA ALA A 394 -23.90 -2.08 8.43
C ALA A 394 -24.92 -1.01 7.96
N ARG A 395 -25.36 -1.10 6.72
CA ARG A 395 -26.70 -0.65 6.39
C ARG A 395 -27.62 -1.31 7.43
N THR A 396 -28.18 -0.52 8.34
CA THR A 396 -29.09 -1.01 9.36
C THR A 396 -30.21 -1.75 8.63
N ILE A 397 -30.16 -3.08 8.63
CA ILE A 397 -31.28 -3.88 8.21
C ILE A 397 -32.30 -3.67 9.31
N LEU A 398 -33.23 -2.76 9.11
CA LEU A 398 -34.40 -2.65 9.93
C LEU A 398 -35.11 -3.99 9.79
N LEU A 399 -35.00 -4.84 10.82
CA LEU A 399 -35.72 -6.09 10.92
C LEU A 399 -37.21 -5.72 11.02
N GLY A 400 -37.87 -5.53 9.88
CA GLY A 400 -39.28 -5.19 9.80
C GLY A 400 -40.21 -6.22 10.44
N HIS A 401 -39.66 -7.43 10.73
CA HIS A 401 -40.39 -8.55 11.33
C HIS A 401 -39.79 -9.01 12.68
N ALA A 402 -39.19 -8.10 13.43
CA ALA A 402 -38.78 -8.43 14.80
C ALA A 402 -40.02 -8.81 15.62
N ILE A 403 -39.96 -9.98 16.26
CA ILE A 403 -41.02 -10.45 17.18
C ILE A 403 -41.28 -9.39 18.22
N PRO A 404 -42.56 -8.90 18.39
CA PRO A 404 -42.85 -7.79 19.29
C PRO A 404 -42.33 -7.99 20.72
N GLN A 405 -42.42 -9.22 21.25
CA GLN A 405 -41.91 -9.58 22.56
C GLN A 405 -40.42 -9.42 22.70
N ALA A 406 -39.65 -9.79 21.64
CA ALA A 406 -38.19 -9.62 21.65
C ALA A 406 -37.79 -8.15 21.62
N ARG A 407 -38.56 -7.30 20.89
CA ARG A 407 -38.31 -5.86 20.85
C ARG A 407 -38.58 -5.21 22.20
N GLU A 408 -39.66 -5.63 22.92
CA GLU A 408 -39.96 -5.13 24.26
C GLU A 408 -38.90 -5.54 25.28
N LEU A 409 -38.35 -6.78 25.22
CA LEU A 409 -37.27 -7.23 26.08
C LEU A 409 -35.98 -6.43 25.84
N ILE A 410 -35.62 -6.17 24.58
CA ILE A 410 -34.44 -5.36 24.25
C ILE A 410 -34.62 -3.94 24.78
N ALA A 411 -35.80 -3.32 24.57
CA ALA A 411 -36.07 -1.98 25.06
C ALA A 411 -35.99 -1.89 26.60
N ARG A 412 -36.38 -2.95 27.33
CA ARG A 412 -36.21 -3.02 28.80
C ARG A 412 -34.75 -3.12 29.20
N ILE A 413 -33.94 -3.90 28.48
CA ILE A 413 -32.50 -3.98 28.72
C ILE A 413 -31.85 -2.62 28.51
N ASP A 414 -32.14 -1.94 27.40
CA ASP A 414 -31.59 -0.61 27.11
C ASP A 414 -32.02 0.42 28.17
N ALA A 415 -33.28 0.40 28.59
CA ALA A 415 -33.76 1.27 29.64
C ALA A 415 -33.09 1.04 31.01
N THR A 416 -32.72 -0.23 31.31
CA THR A 416 -32.01 -0.57 32.53
C THR A 416 -30.56 -0.09 32.45
N VAL A 417 -29.88 -0.31 31.32
CA VAL A 417 -28.54 0.21 31.06
C VAL A 417 -28.49 1.73 31.22
N HIS A 418 -29.45 2.45 30.63
CA HIS A 418 -29.50 3.92 30.78
C HIS A 418 -29.79 4.39 32.20
N ARG A 419 -30.53 3.61 33.00
CA ARG A 419 -30.84 3.97 34.38
C ARG A 419 -29.67 3.74 35.32
N ASP A 420 -28.96 2.59 35.16
CA ASP A 420 -27.94 2.15 36.11
C ASP A 420 -26.54 2.68 35.76
N LEU A 421 -26.30 3.08 34.49
CA LEU A 421 -25.03 3.56 33.97
C LEU A 421 -25.08 5.02 33.47
N GLY A 422 -26.21 5.71 33.62
CA GLY A 422 -26.46 7.08 33.15
C GLY A 422 -26.05 8.20 34.10
#